data_5c3baaaf0b5b494a1268ec8aac94e1ec
#
_entry.id   5c3baaaf0b5b494a1268ec8aac94e1ec
#
_cell.length_a   1.000
_cell.length_b   1.000
_cell.length_c   1.000
_cell.angle_alpha   90.00
_cell.angle_beta   90.00
_cell.angle_gamma   90.00
#
_symmetry.space_group_name_H-M   'P 1'
#
loop_
_entity.id
_entity.type
_entity.pdbx_description
1 polymer ?
#
loop_
_entity_poly.entity_id
_entity_poly.type
_entity_poly.pdbx_seq_one_letter_code
_entity_poly.pdbx_strand_id
1 'polypeptide(L)'
;MIEFNDMTGNADEALLRALSDFKEKIFSHNIPLHGFLLLKDDNILAEEYFEPYGKDSLHRMYSVTKSFTSLAIGLLCRDGLISLDDNIYTYFTDTYDCSNLHPWFKALTIREMLMMQTCFTKTTYNQLKDYDWSLSYFTTKPTHKSGTVFSYDTSSSQVLAYLVEKLTGMSLLDYLRVKVLDEIGFSREAYILTDPSGVSQGGTGLNATLRDIAKVLYLIANDGMYKGKELLPKEYIKEATSLLTPTPVQPSIDEAAGYGYMFWRTRHEGFVMYGMGGQLMMHFPKIHLSILTIADTVGIPYGLNVIYDSFYENLYPLLGGERIAYTPANVGSFKCGTYYFNDAEFESITLTDCKLSFAFKDKKTVDFEFKLNQKIKSTFSITGEMLFTDSFMDMGHLVIKSYITDYDPGHVFFDIVTVDNTLTLRMESTSKPELCYFTGIHTGILT
;
A
#
# COMPACT_ATOMS: atom_id res chain seq x y z
N MET A 1 -17.85 13.63 20.50
CA MET A 1 -16.39 13.33 20.48
C MET A 1 -16.20 11.88 20.90
N ILE A 2 -15.25 11.17 20.28
CA ILE A 2 -14.78 9.84 20.71
C ILE A 2 -13.88 10.05 21.93
N GLU A 3 -14.22 9.36 23.02
CA GLU A 3 -13.45 9.30 24.24
C GLU A 3 -13.12 7.82 24.52
N PHE A 4 -11.87 7.53 24.82
CA PHE A 4 -11.40 6.20 25.17
C PHE A 4 -11.35 6.02 26.68
N ASN A 5 -11.68 4.83 27.15
CA ASN A 5 -11.50 4.48 28.55
C ASN A 5 -10.01 4.28 28.84
N ASP A 6 -9.48 4.98 29.81
CA ASP A 6 -8.09 4.82 30.21
C ASP A 6 -7.96 3.65 31.18
N MET A 7 -7.38 2.55 30.71
CA MET A 7 -7.13 1.32 31.48
C MET A 7 -5.65 1.10 31.74
N THR A 8 -4.78 2.08 31.44
CA THR A 8 -3.32 1.94 31.57
C THR A 8 -2.88 1.57 33.00
N GLY A 9 -3.60 2.05 34.03
CA GLY A 9 -3.36 1.71 35.41
C GLY A 9 -3.79 0.29 35.84
N ASN A 10 -4.48 -0.46 34.95
CA ASN A 10 -5.00 -1.80 35.24
C ASN A 10 -4.18 -2.92 34.55
N ALA A 11 -3.02 -2.58 33.96
CA ALA A 11 -2.15 -3.56 33.31
C ALA A 11 -1.65 -4.59 34.32
N ASP A 12 -1.86 -5.85 34.02
CA ASP A 12 -1.31 -6.96 34.81
C ASP A 12 0.19 -7.15 34.54
N GLU A 13 0.83 -8.00 35.33
CA GLU A 13 2.27 -8.27 35.25
C GLU A 13 2.66 -8.83 33.86
N ALA A 14 1.78 -9.63 33.23
CA ALA A 14 2.03 -10.21 31.91
C ALA A 14 2.04 -9.14 30.83
N LEU A 15 1.07 -8.22 30.84
CA LEU A 15 1.01 -7.10 29.90
C LEU A 15 2.18 -6.13 30.12
N LEU A 16 2.54 -5.81 31.37
CA LEU A 16 3.68 -4.94 31.68
C LEU A 16 4.99 -5.52 31.13
N ARG A 17 5.19 -6.84 31.27
CA ARG A 17 6.37 -7.53 30.73
C ARG A 17 6.36 -7.49 29.19
N ALA A 18 5.24 -7.83 28.55
CA ALA A 18 5.12 -7.82 27.09
C ALA A 18 5.35 -6.43 26.49
N LEU A 19 4.89 -5.36 27.16
CA LEU A 19 5.17 -3.97 26.78
C LEU A 19 6.66 -3.61 26.94
N SER A 20 7.32 -4.13 27.99
CA SER A 20 8.77 -3.96 28.15
C SER A 20 9.52 -4.64 27.02
N ASP A 21 9.21 -5.90 26.74
CA ASP A 21 9.87 -6.70 25.70
C ASP A 21 9.63 -6.08 24.28
N PHE A 22 8.40 -5.57 24.04
CA PHE A 22 8.06 -4.83 22.82
C PHE A 22 8.99 -3.61 22.62
N LYS A 23 9.15 -2.78 23.65
CA LYS A 23 10.01 -1.59 23.59
C LYS A 23 11.49 -1.94 23.49
N GLU A 24 11.94 -2.91 24.29
CA GLU A 24 13.34 -3.34 24.34
C GLU A 24 13.81 -3.84 22.96
N LYS A 25 12.98 -4.64 22.26
CA LYS A 25 13.30 -5.11 20.92
C LYS A 25 13.48 -3.95 19.94
N ILE A 26 12.60 -2.94 19.98
CA ILE A 26 12.69 -1.75 19.11
C ILE A 26 13.95 -0.94 19.42
N PHE A 27 14.20 -0.64 20.69
CA PHE A 27 15.34 0.16 21.11
C PHE A 27 16.68 -0.54 20.90
N SER A 28 16.74 -1.87 21.08
CA SER A 28 17.96 -2.64 20.82
C SER A 28 18.42 -2.61 19.35
N HIS A 29 17.50 -2.28 18.42
CA HIS A 29 17.80 -2.05 17.00
C HIS A 29 18.05 -0.56 16.68
N ASN A 30 18.22 0.29 17.70
CA ASN A 30 18.41 1.74 17.57
C ASN A 30 17.30 2.44 16.78
N ILE A 31 16.08 1.98 16.87
CA ILE A 31 14.91 2.61 16.24
C ILE A 31 14.36 3.67 17.20
N PRO A 32 14.33 4.96 16.83
CA PRO A 32 13.67 6.01 17.58
C PRO A 32 12.14 5.78 17.56
N LEU A 33 11.61 5.20 18.62
CA LEU A 33 10.17 5.14 18.87
C LEU A 33 9.75 6.46 19.52
N HIS A 34 8.85 7.20 18.87
CA HIS A 34 8.37 8.50 19.37
C HIS A 34 7.14 8.36 20.25
N GLY A 35 6.37 7.30 20.05
CA GLY A 35 5.23 6.96 20.87
C GLY A 35 4.46 5.78 20.32
N PHE A 36 3.63 5.20 21.19
CA PHE A 36 2.69 4.16 20.79
C PHE A 36 1.40 4.23 21.62
N LEU A 37 0.34 3.66 21.07
CA LEU A 37 -0.95 3.54 21.71
C LEU A 37 -1.53 2.17 21.39
N LEU A 38 -1.93 1.42 22.43
CA LEU A 38 -2.51 0.09 22.35
C LEU A 38 -3.96 0.13 22.80
N LEU A 39 -4.87 -0.25 21.92
CA LEU A 39 -6.32 -0.21 22.12
C LEU A 39 -6.92 -1.61 21.98
N LYS A 40 -7.83 -1.96 22.87
CA LYS A 40 -8.75 -3.10 22.69
C LYS A 40 -10.18 -2.60 22.87
N ASP A 41 -10.97 -2.73 21.81
CA ASP A 41 -12.26 -2.03 21.70
C ASP A 41 -12.07 -0.52 21.89
N ASP A 42 -12.74 0.09 22.87
CA ASP A 42 -12.61 1.50 23.24
C ASP A 42 -11.69 1.75 24.47
N ASN A 43 -10.93 0.71 24.88
CA ASN A 43 -10.06 0.77 26.04
C ASN A 43 -8.61 0.99 25.66
N ILE A 44 -7.96 2.03 26.18
CA ILE A 44 -6.52 2.22 26.10
C ILE A 44 -5.86 1.31 27.11
N LEU A 45 -5.15 0.27 26.63
CA LEU A 45 -4.40 -0.65 27.47
C LEU A 45 -3.00 -0.13 27.78
N ALA A 46 -2.39 0.61 26.84
CA ALA A 46 -1.10 1.28 27.03
C ALA A 46 -1.00 2.50 26.11
N GLU A 47 -0.37 3.53 26.60
CA GLU A 47 -0.03 4.75 25.86
C GLU A 47 1.27 5.31 26.43
N GLU A 48 2.27 5.51 25.57
CA GLU A 48 3.57 6.05 25.98
C GLU A 48 4.17 6.91 24.89
N TYR A 49 4.86 7.98 25.27
CA TYR A 49 5.55 8.90 24.37
C TYR A 49 6.99 9.09 24.85
N PHE A 50 7.91 9.30 23.93
CA PHE A 50 9.33 9.44 24.21
C PHE A 50 9.82 10.81 23.76
N GLU A 51 10.56 11.48 24.63
CA GLU A 51 11.13 12.80 24.37
C GLU A 51 11.83 12.87 22.99
N PRO A 52 11.61 13.94 22.19
CA PRO A 52 10.90 15.18 22.57
C PRO A 52 9.38 15.17 22.30
N TYR A 53 8.79 14.04 21.97
CA TYR A 53 7.36 13.92 21.64
C TYR A 53 6.51 13.65 22.88
N GLY A 54 5.31 14.22 22.88
CA GLY A 54 4.29 14.02 23.91
C GLY A 54 2.91 13.79 23.30
N LYS A 55 1.92 13.58 24.14
CA LYS A 55 0.53 13.27 23.79
C LYS A 55 -0.10 14.28 22.81
N ASP A 56 0.23 15.54 22.93
CA ASP A 56 -0.32 16.64 22.14
C ASP A 56 0.61 17.05 20.98
N SER A 57 1.73 16.35 20.80
CA SER A 57 2.65 16.60 19.70
C SER A 57 2.02 16.22 18.37
N LEU A 58 1.99 17.17 17.44
CA LEU A 58 1.67 16.89 16.05
C LEU A 58 2.85 16.16 15.43
N HIS A 59 2.57 15.02 14.84
CA HIS A 59 3.55 14.22 14.12
C HIS A 59 3.19 14.14 12.65
N ARG A 60 4.20 14.17 11.77
CA ARG A 60 3.96 13.97 10.35
C ARG A 60 3.62 12.51 10.07
N MET A 61 2.43 12.29 9.56
CA MET A 61 1.86 10.95 9.36
C MET A 61 2.27 10.31 8.03
N TYR A 62 2.96 11.05 7.14
CA TYR A 62 3.37 10.57 5.82
C TYR A 62 2.20 9.88 5.09
N SER A 63 2.39 8.67 4.60
CA SER A 63 1.40 7.97 3.77
C SER A 63 0.15 7.50 4.50
N VAL A 64 0.03 7.64 5.83
CA VAL A 64 -1.26 7.55 6.53
C VAL A 64 -2.27 8.53 5.93
N THR A 65 -1.81 9.67 5.39
CA THR A 65 -2.62 10.66 4.67
C THR A 65 -3.45 10.04 3.54
N LYS A 66 -2.91 9.01 2.84
CA LYS A 66 -3.62 8.33 1.74
C LYS A 66 -4.94 7.71 2.20
N SER A 67 -4.96 7.14 3.39
CA SER A 67 -6.19 6.59 3.95
C SER A 67 -7.22 7.68 4.22
N PHE A 68 -6.80 8.88 4.63
CA PHE A 68 -7.71 10.04 4.76
C PHE A 68 -8.25 10.48 3.38
N THR A 69 -7.42 10.48 2.35
CA THR A 69 -7.88 10.74 0.97
C THR A 69 -8.89 9.69 0.52
N SER A 70 -8.65 8.41 0.80
CA SER A 70 -9.60 7.33 0.53
C SER A 70 -10.94 7.55 1.24
N LEU A 71 -10.94 7.91 2.52
CA LEU A 71 -12.17 8.22 3.26
C LEU A 71 -12.96 9.36 2.61
N ALA A 72 -12.29 10.41 2.14
CA ALA A 72 -12.94 11.52 1.44
C ALA A 72 -13.55 11.07 0.10
N ILE A 73 -12.88 10.21 -0.65
CA ILE A 73 -13.43 9.60 -1.88
C ILE A 73 -14.68 8.77 -1.56
N GLY A 74 -14.65 7.95 -0.51
CA GLY A 74 -15.83 7.20 -0.05
C GLY A 74 -17.01 8.10 0.28
N LEU A 75 -16.77 9.26 0.87
CA LEU A 75 -17.80 10.27 1.16
C LEU A 75 -18.35 10.92 -0.13
N LEU A 76 -17.50 11.21 -1.12
CA LEU A 76 -17.96 11.71 -2.42
C LEU A 76 -18.86 10.68 -3.15
N CYS A 77 -18.51 9.38 -3.07
CA CYS A 77 -19.33 8.30 -3.60
C CYS A 77 -20.70 8.23 -2.90
N ARG A 78 -20.72 8.28 -1.57
CA ARG A 78 -21.98 8.30 -0.78
C ARG A 78 -22.87 9.48 -1.17
N ASP A 79 -22.27 10.64 -1.37
CA ASP A 79 -22.98 11.85 -1.71
C ASP A 79 -23.39 11.92 -3.20
N GLY A 80 -23.05 10.88 -4.01
CA GLY A 80 -23.41 10.75 -5.42
C GLY A 80 -22.68 11.70 -6.35
N LEU A 81 -21.54 12.26 -5.92
CA LEU A 81 -20.73 13.19 -6.70
C LEU A 81 -19.80 12.50 -7.68
N ILE A 82 -19.42 11.26 -7.40
CA ILE A 82 -18.56 10.42 -8.23
C ILE A 82 -18.98 8.95 -8.13
N SER A 83 -18.58 8.15 -9.13
CA SER A 83 -18.53 6.68 -9.07
C SER A 83 -17.09 6.21 -9.03
N LEU A 84 -16.80 5.12 -8.31
CA LEU A 84 -15.46 4.51 -8.32
C LEU A 84 -15.04 4.05 -9.74
N ASP A 85 -15.99 3.75 -10.60
CA ASP A 85 -15.75 3.28 -11.97
C ASP A 85 -15.65 4.43 -12.99
N ASP A 86 -15.74 5.70 -12.54
CA ASP A 86 -15.51 6.85 -13.39
C ASP A 86 -14.04 6.97 -13.76
N ASN A 87 -13.77 7.37 -15.03
CA ASN A 87 -12.43 7.67 -15.49
C ASN A 87 -11.97 9.02 -14.93
N ILE A 88 -10.86 9.04 -14.23
CA ILE A 88 -10.38 10.23 -13.52
C ILE A 88 -10.22 11.46 -14.42
N TYR A 89 -9.74 11.29 -15.65
CA TYR A 89 -9.48 12.42 -16.55
C TYR A 89 -10.74 13.24 -16.86
N THR A 90 -11.93 12.64 -16.81
CA THR A 90 -13.20 13.32 -17.15
C THR A 90 -13.52 14.48 -16.21
N TYR A 91 -12.99 14.44 -15.00
CA TYR A 91 -13.15 15.51 -14.00
C TYR A 91 -12.17 16.68 -14.18
N PHE A 92 -11.20 16.55 -15.09
CA PHE A 92 -10.12 17.53 -15.24
C PHE A 92 -9.99 18.10 -16.65
N THR A 93 -10.98 17.85 -17.53
CA THR A 93 -11.00 18.35 -18.92
C THR A 93 -11.07 19.85 -19.04
N ASP A 94 -11.53 20.55 -18.02
CA ASP A 94 -11.56 22.02 -17.88
C ASP A 94 -10.29 22.59 -17.23
N THR A 95 -9.45 21.73 -16.66
CA THR A 95 -8.25 22.11 -15.90
C THR A 95 -6.98 21.81 -16.67
N TYR A 96 -6.92 20.65 -17.34
CA TYR A 96 -5.75 20.16 -18.06
C TYR A 96 -6.08 19.79 -19.51
N ASP A 97 -5.08 19.86 -20.39
CA ASP A 97 -5.25 19.38 -21.77
C ASP A 97 -5.33 17.86 -21.82
N CYS A 98 -6.53 17.36 -22.02
CA CYS A 98 -6.83 15.93 -22.12
C CYS A 98 -6.95 15.42 -23.57
N SER A 99 -6.62 16.22 -24.58
CA SER A 99 -6.82 15.88 -26.00
C SER A 99 -5.99 14.68 -26.46
N ASN A 100 -4.73 14.58 -26.00
CA ASN A 100 -3.74 13.59 -26.46
C ASN A 100 -3.36 12.57 -25.36
N LEU A 101 -4.22 12.34 -24.38
CA LEU A 101 -3.95 11.36 -23.32
C LEU A 101 -3.85 9.95 -23.91
N HIS A 102 -2.86 9.20 -23.39
CA HIS A 102 -2.67 7.79 -23.76
C HIS A 102 -3.91 6.95 -23.43
N PRO A 103 -4.29 5.95 -24.27
CA PRO A 103 -5.48 5.13 -24.02
C PRO A 103 -5.52 4.46 -22.64
N TRP A 104 -4.39 3.99 -22.11
CA TRP A 104 -4.30 3.41 -20.77
C TRP A 104 -4.63 4.42 -19.67
N PHE A 105 -4.23 5.69 -19.84
CA PHE A 105 -4.59 6.73 -18.89
C PHE A 105 -6.08 7.12 -19.00
N LYS A 106 -6.62 7.18 -20.23
CA LYS A 106 -8.05 7.45 -20.44
C LYS A 106 -8.94 6.36 -19.82
N ALA A 107 -8.44 5.12 -19.74
CA ALA A 107 -9.16 4.01 -19.11
C ALA A 107 -9.02 3.99 -17.58
N LEU A 108 -8.05 4.73 -17.00
CA LEU A 108 -7.77 4.70 -15.55
C LEU A 108 -8.97 5.20 -14.75
N THR A 109 -9.48 4.35 -13.86
CA THR A 109 -10.62 4.64 -12.99
C THR A 109 -10.18 5.11 -11.61
N ILE A 110 -11.09 5.78 -10.88
CA ILE A 110 -10.88 6.17 -9.48
C ILE A 110 -10.62 4.92 -8.61
N ARG A 111 -11.32 3.82 -8.87
CA ARG A 111 -11.12 2.51 -8.21
C ARG A 111 -9.68 2.02 -8.36
N GLU A 112 -9.18 1.98 -9.57
CA GLU A 112 -7.80 1.55 -9.86
C GLU A 112 -6.76 2.45 -9.18
N MET A 113 -7.01 3.76 -9.09
CA MET A 113 -6.15 4.69 -8.35
C MET A 113 -6.11 4.39 -6.86
N LEU A 114 -7.27 4.11 -6.23
CA LEU A 114 -7.38 3.72 -4.81
C LEU A 114 -6.67 2.39 -4.54
N MET A 115 -6.74 1.45 -5.48
CA MET A 115 -6.10 0.13 -5.41
C MET A 115 -4.61 0.15 -5.74
N MET A 116 -4.03 1.30 -6.10
CA MET A 116 -2.66 1.41 -6.60
C MET A 116 -2.39 0.50 -7.82
N GLN A 117 -3.38 0.32 -8.69
CA GLN A 117 -3.28 -0.34 -9.99
C GLN A 117 -3.24 0.70 -11.11
N THR A 118 -2.44 1.74 -10.94
CA THR A 118 -2.31 2.84 -11.89
C THR A 118 -1.53 2.42 -13.14
N CYS A 119 -1.34 3.33 -14.08
CA CYS A 119 -0.54 3.08 -15.27
C CYS A 119 0.90 3.61 -15.19
N PHE A 120 1.36 3.95 -13.98
CA PHE A 120 2.69 4.50 -13.71
C PHE A 120 3.46 3.62 -12.73
N THR A 121 4.74 3.40 -13.02
CA THR A 121 5.64 2.59 -12.17
C THR A 121 6.03 3.28 -10.87
N LYS A 122 5.91 4.61 -10.82
CA LYS A 122 6.33 5.44 -9.69
C LYS A 122 5.60 6.78 -9.68
N THR A 123 5.73 7.53 -8.58
CA THR A 123 5.27 8.92 -8.46
C THR A 123 5.73 9.78 -9.64
N THR A 124 4.81 10.48 -10.29
CA THR A 124 5.05 11.24 -11.51
C THR A 124 5.64 12.63 -11.28
N TYR A 125 5.36 13.25 -10.14
CA TYR A 125 5.86 14.59 -9.82
C TYR A 125 7.23 14.58 -9.13
N ASN A 126 7.94 15.70 -9.28
CA ASN A 126 9.16 16.00 -8.52
C ASN A 126 8.86 17.11 -7.50
N GLN A 127 8.91 16.77 -6.21
CA GLN A 127 8.58 17.70 -5.11
C GLN A 127 9.41 19.00 -5.10
N LEU A 128 10.61 18.98 -5.65
CA LEU A 128 11.54 20.12 -5.63
C LEU A 128 11.42 21.01 -6.89
N LYS A 129 10.75 20.54 -7.95
CA LYS A 129 10.75 21.19 -9.26
C LYS A 129 9.38 21.54 -9.77
N ASP A 130 8.38 20.70 -9.49
CA ASP A 130 7.05 20.88 -10.06
C ASP A 130 6.22 21.81 -9.19
N TYR A 131 5.57 22.79 -9.82
CA TYR A 131 4.67 23.72 -9.15
C TYR A 131 3.31 23.09 -8.90
N ASP A 132 2.73 22.45 -9.90
CA ASP A 132 1.46 21.70 -9.85
C ASP A 132 1.79 20.20 -9.92
N TRP A 133 1.68 19.52 -8.78
CA TRP A 133 1.99 18.09 -8.72
C TRP A 133 0.97 17.24 -9.46
N SER A 134 -0.29 17.70 -9.51
CA SER A 134 -1.35 16.97 -10.20
C SER A 134 -1.19 17.03 -11.71
N LEU A 135 -0.70 18.14 -12.29
CA LEU A 135 -0.43 18.26 -13.72
C LEU A 135 0.51 17.18 -14.24
N SER A 136 1.51 16.78 -13.44
CA SER A 136 2.48 15.74 -13.83
C SER A 136 1.80 14.41 -14.18
N TYR A 137 0.67 14.11 -13.55
CA TYR A 137 -0.11 12.90 -13.78
C TYR A 137 -0.73 12.87 -15.18
N PHE A 138 -1.12 14.03 -15.71
CA PHE A 138 -1.72 14.19 -17.05
C PHE A 138 -0.68 14.33 -18.17
N THR A 139 0.57 14.63 -17.84
CA THR A 139 1.65 14.84 -18.81
C THR A 139 2.65 13.70 -18.89
N THR A 140 2.71 12.83 -17.88
CA THR A 140 3.61 11.67 -17.86
C THR A 140 3.07 10.56 -18.77
N LYS A 141 3.95 9.98 -19.61
CA LYS A 141 3.59 8.82 -20.45
C LYS A 141 3.39 7.58 -19.57
N PRO A 142 2.25 6.88 -19.68
CA PRO A 142 2.04 5.60 -19.03
C PRO A 142 3.08 4.55 -19.42
N THR A 143 3.48 3.73 -18.47
CA THR A 143 4.44 2.63 -18.66
C THR A 143 3.76 1.29 -18.89
N HIS A 144 2.54 1.10 -18.40
CA HIS A 144 1.77 -0.15 -18.48
C HIS A 144 0.26 0.11 -18.43
N LYS A 145 -0.53 -0.95 -18.68
CA LYS A 145 -1.99 -0.91 -18.61
C LYS A 145 -2.44 -0.84 -17.14
N SER A 146 -3.35 0.10 -16.84
CA SER A 146 -3.99 0.20 -15.51
C SER A 146 -4.89 -1.01 -15.21
N GLY A 147 -5.30 -1.18 -13.95
CA GLY A 147 -6.19 -2.25 -13.52
C GLY A 147 -5.56 -3.65 -13.58
N THR A 148 -4.24 -3.76 -13.45
CA THR A 148 -3.50 -5.03 -13.57
C THR A 148 -2.66 -5.29 -12.32
N VAL A 149 -1.38 -4.96 -12.33
CA VAL A 149 -0.46 -5.20 -11.21
C VAL A 149 -0.40 -4.02 -10.26
N PHE A 150 -0.06 -4.29 -9.01
CA PHE A 150 0.14 -3.24 -8.00
C PHE A 150 1.35 -2.36 -8.33
N SER A 151 1.16 -1.04 -8.27
CA SER A 151 2.22 -0.04 -8.41
C SER A 151 1.99 1.11 -7.44
N TYR A 152 2.77 1.15 -6.35
CA TYR A 152 2.62 2.20 -5.34
C TYR A 152 3.01 3.57 -5.91
N ASP A 153 2.01 4.43 -6.09
CA ASP A 153 2.11 5.73 -6.73
C ASP A 153 1.48 6.83 -5.88
N THR A 154 2.30 7.71 -5.33
CA THR A 154 1.81 8.83 -4.49
C THR A 154 1.09 9.90 -5.32
N SER A 155 1.33 9.99 -6.64
CA SER A 155 0.64 10.95 -7.50
C SER A 155 -0.86 10.66 -7.60
N SER A 156 -1.27 9.38 -7.56
CA SER A 156 -2.69 9.02 -7.56
C SER A 156 -3.43 9.63 -6.37
N SER A 157 -2.84 9.59 -5.18
CA SER A 157 -3.44 10.20 -4.00
C SER A 157 -3.44 11.73 -4.03
N GLN A 158 -2.47 12.35 -4.72
CA GLN A 158 -2.45 13.79 -4.94
C GLN A 158 -3.61 14.22 -5.84
N VAL A 159 -3.81 13.53 -6.97
CA VAL A 159 -4.91 13.83 -7.90
C VAL A 159 -6.27 13.54 -7.28
N LEU A 160 -6.41 12.49 -6.46
CA LEU A 160 -7.65 12.20 -5.74
C LEU A 160 -7.95 13.27 -4.68
N ALA A 161 -6.94 13.81 -3.98
CA ALA A 161 -7.15 14.94 -3.07
C ALA A 161 -7.59 16.18 -3.84
N TYR A 162 -6.97 16.47 -4.97
CA TYR A 162 -7.42 17.57 -5.83
C TYR A 162 -8.84 17.38 -6.35
N LEU A 163 -9.24 16.15 -6.68
CA LEU A 163 -10.62 15.84 -7.06
C LEU A 163 -11.61 16.22 -5.95
N VAL A 164 -11.29 15.89 -4.68
CA VAL A 164 -12.09 16.30 -3.52
C VAL A 164 -12.23 17.82 -3.46
N GLU A 165 -11.11 18.54 -3.54
CA GLU A 165 -11.10 20.01 -3.47
C GLU A 165 -11.85 20.66 -4.64
N LYS A 166 -11.67 20.14 -5.85
CA LYS A 166 -12.35 20.63 -7.05
C LYS A 166 -13.86 20.49 -6.98
N LEU A 167 -14.35 19.35 -6.48
CA LEU A 167 -15.79 19.07 -6.42
C LEU A 167 -16.48 19.73 -5.22
N THR A 168 -15.76 19.98 -4.15
CA THR A 168 -16.35 20.50 -2.89
C THR A 168 -16.07 21.97 -2.63
N GLY A 169 -15.03 22.52 -3.26
CA GLY A 169 -14.52 23.86 -2.96
C GLY A 169 -13.83 23.97 -1.59
N MET A 170 -13.55 22.83 -0.93
CA MET A 170 -12.91 22.78 0.39
C MET A 170 -11.57 22.08 0.30
N SER A 171 -10.60 22.42 1.17
CA SER A 171 -9.40 21.59 1.32
C SER A 171 -9.76 20.16 1.73
N LEU A 172 -8.90 19.20 1.44
CA LEU A 172 -9.13 17.80 1.82
C LEU A 172 -9.48 17.65 3.31
N LEU A 173 -8.73 18.34 4.19
CA LEU A 173 -8.97 18.24 5.64
C LEU A 173 -10.27 18.95 6.06
N ASP A 174 -10.59 20.11 5.49
CA ASP A 174 -11.82 20.82 5.82
C ASP A 174 -13.06 20.05 5.39
N TYR A 175 -13.03 19.42 4.22
CA TYR A 175 -14.11 18.54 3.80
C TYR A 175 -14.31 17.38 4.79
N LEU A 176 -13.23 16.70 5.18
CA LEU A 176 -13.30 15.63 6.19
C LEU A 176 -13.77 16.16 7.57
N ARG A 177 -13.36 17.37 7.97
CA ARG A 177 -13.83 18.00 9.22
C ARG A 177 -15.34 18.15 9.22
N VAL A 178 -15.89 18.78 8.21
CA VAL A 178 -17.32 19.02 8.10
C VAL A 178 -18.13 17.72 8.08
N LYS A 179 -17.61 16.69 7.44
CA LYS A 179 -18.33 15.41 7.27
C LYS A 179 -18.20 14.46 8.45
N VAL A 180 -17.03 14.44 9.11
CA VAL A 180 -16.66 13.36 10.05
C VAL A 180 -15.84 13.85 11.23
N LEU A 181 -14.72 14.58 11.00
CA LEU A 181 -13.67 14.71 11.99
C LEU A 181 -14.10 15.58 13.18
N ASP A 182 -14.92 16.61 12.98
CA ASP A 182 -15.44 17.44 14.04
C ASP A 182 -16.38 16.66 14.97
N GLU A 183 -17.19 15.75 14.43
CA GLU A 183 -18.11 14.92 15.20
C GLU A 183 -17.36 13.97 16.16
N ILE A 184 -16.23 13.44 15.71
CA ILE A 184 -15.38 12.54 16.53
C ILE A 184 -14.40 13.28 17.43
N GLY A 185 -14.31 14.62 17.34
CA GLY A 185 -13.42 15.43 18.17
C GLY A 185 -11.95 15.34 17.74
N PHE A 186 -11.68 15.31 16.44
CA PHE A 186 -10.34 15.43 15.88
C PHE A 186 -9.78 16.83 16.15
N SER A 187 -8.49 16.95 16.51
CA SER A 187 -7.88 18.21 16.92
C SER A 187 -7.95 19.29 15.81
N ARG A 188 -8.25 20.52 16.21
CA ARG A 188 -8.23 21.69 15.33
C ARG A 188 -6.81 22.11 14.95
N GLU A 189 -5.80 21.69 15.69
CA GLU A 189 -4.39 21.98 15.43
C GLU A 189 -3.83 21.12 14.29
N ALA A 190 -4.48 19.98 13.97
CA ALA A 190 -4.07 19.12 12.86
C ALA A 190 -4.22 19.85 11.51
N TYR A 191 -3.29 19.60 10.59
CA TYR A 191 -3.27 20.20 9.26
C TYR A 191 -2.72 19.25 8.21
N ILE A 192 -3.00 19.55 6.95
CA ILE A 192 -2.38 18.90 5.78
C ILE A 192 -1.55 19.94 5.04
N LEU A 193 -0.28 19.60 4.74
CA LEU A 193 0.58 20.40 3.88
C LEU A 193 0.00 20.50 2.47
N THR A 194 0.31 21.57 1.75
CA THR A 194 -0.07 21.74 0.35
C THR A 194 1.14 21.59 -0.58
N ASP A 195 0.88 21.24 -1.84
CA ASP A 195 1.86 21.42 -2.90
C ASP A 195 2.04 22.93 -3.21
N PRO A 196 3.01 23.31 -4.06
CA PRO A 196 3.22 24.73 -4.38
C PRO A 196 2.04 25.42 -5.06
N SER A 197 1.13 24.66 -5.70
CA SER A 197 -0.10 25.21 -6.32
C SER A 197 -1.22 25.46 -5.31
N GLY A 198 -1.06 24.99 -4.06
CA GLY A 198 -2.01 25.14 -2.97
C GLY A 198 -2.93 23.95 -2.74
N VAL A 199 -2.81 22.87 -3.52
CA VAL A 199 -3.58 21.63 -3.36
C VAL A 199 -3.04 20.81 -2.20
N SER A 200 -3.91 20.24 -1.37
CA SER A 200 -3.52 19.37 -0.25
C SER A 200 -2.65 18.21 -0.71
N GLN A 201 -1.53 17.96 0.00
CA GLN A 201 -0.68 16.79 -0.23
C GLN A 201 -1.41 15.52 0.22
N GLY A 202 -2.33 15.03 -0.59
CA GLY A 202 -3.22 13.90 -0.28
C GLY A 202 -2.50 12.56 -0.04
N GLY A 203 -1.22 12.48 -0.32
CA GLY A 203 -0.42 11.28 -0.14
C GLY A 203 0.52 11.29 1.07
N THR A 204 0.84 12.49 1.66
CA THR A 204 1.95 12.60 2.62
C THR A 204 1.84 13.73 3.62
N GLY A 205 0.86 14.63 3.48
CA GLY A 205 0.88 15.95 4.12
C GLY A 205 0.29 16.05 5.52
N LEU A 206 -0.40 15.02 6.02
CA LEU A 206 -1.10 15.06 7.30
C LEU A 206 -0.13 15.18 8.47
N ASN A 207 -0.43 16.14 9.37
CA ASN A 207 0.18 16.31 10.67
C ASN A 207 -0.92 16.29 11.73
N ALA A 208 -0.87 15.32 12.63
CA ALA A 208 -1.89 15.09 13.65
C ALA A 208 -1.29 14.44 14.90
N THR A 209 -2.03 14.44 16.00
CA THR A 209 -1.64 13.69 17.19
C THR A 209 -1.93 12.19 17.02
N LEU A 210 -1.23 11.35 17.77
CA LEU A 210 -1.49 9.90 17.73
C LEU A 210 -2.92 9.57 18.16
N ARG A 211 -3.46 10.30 19.15
CA ARG A 211 -4.85 10.14 19.60
C ARG A 211 -5.88 10.57 18.55
N ASP A 212 -5.59 11.55 17.72
CA ASP A 212 -6.49 11.91 16.63
C ASP A 212 -6.61 10.78 15.61
N ILE A 213 -5.47 10.18 15.25
CA ILE A 213 -5.48 9.03 14.35
C ILE A 213 -6.19 7.83 14.99
N ALA A 214 -6.02 7.61 16.29
CA ALA A 214 -6.73 6.56 17.02
C ALA A 214 -8.26 6.70 16.92
N LYS A 215 -8.80 7.93 17.00
CA LYS A 215 -10.25 8.18 16.82
C LYS A 215 -10.72 7.78 15.41
N VAL A 216 -9.95 8.11 14.37
CA VAL A 216 -10.27 7.74 12.98
C VAL A 216 -10.17 6.22 12.80
N LEU A 217 -9.12 5.59 13.31
CA LEU A 217 -8.97 4.13 13.27
C LEU A 217 -10.11 3.41 14.00
N TYR A 218 -10.51 3.90 15.17
CA TYR A 218 -11.65 3.38 15.93
C TYR A 218 -12.96 3.49 15.12
N LEU A 219 -13.20 4.62 14.44
CA LEU A 219 -14.37 4.79 13.59
C LEU A 219 -14.37 3.78 12.42
N ILE A 220 -13.22 3.58 11.77
CA ILE A 220 -13.05 2.59 10.70
C ILE A 220 -13.29 1.18 11.25
N ALA A 221 -12.72 0.84 12.40
CA ALA A 221 -12.87 -0.45 13.08
C ALA A 221 -14.33 -0.77 13.44
N ASN A 222 -15.17 0.26 13.59
CA ASN A 222 -16.60 0.16 13.86
C ASN A 222 -17.45 0.37 12.58
N ASP A 223 -16.94 -0.03 11.42
CA ASP A 223 -17.67 0.06 10.14
C ASP A 223 -18.15 1.49 9.81
N GLY A 224 -17.45 2.52 10.23
CA GLY A 224 -17.84 3.92 10.04
C GLY A 224 -18.96 4.42 10.96
N MET A 225 -19.38 3.63 11.94
CA MET A 225 -20.50 3.92 12.84
C MET A 225 -20.02 4.59 14.13
N TYR A 226 -20.67 5.67 14.54
CA TYR A 226 -20.44 6.30 15.83
C TYR A 226 -21.76 6.76 16.46
N LYS A 227 -22.07 6.35 17.69
CA LYS A 227 -23.31 6.69 18.43
C LYS A 227 -24.58 6.46 17.60
N GLY A 228 -24.63 5.33 16.86
CA GLY A 228 -25.76 4.97 16.00
C GLY A 228 -25.88 5.75 14.69
N LYS A 229 -24.92 6.58 14.35
CA LYS A 229 -24.84 7.41 13.16
C LYS A 229 -23.77 6.89 12.22
N GLU A 230 -24.08 6.72 10.96
CA GLU A 230 -23.11 6.37 9.92
C GLU A 230 -22.37 7.64 9.50
N LEU A 231 -21.13 7.81 9.98
CA LEU A 231 -20.27 8.94 9.62
C LEU A 231 -19.46 8.64 8.36
N LEU A 232 -19.00 7.40 8.20
CA LEU A 232 -18.32 6.92 7.00
C LEU A 232 -19.17 5.82 6.34
N PRO A 233 -19.19 5.71 4.98
CA PRO A 233 -20.03 4.72 4.31
C PRO A 233 -19.56 3.29 4.65
N LYS A 234 -20.39 2.55 5.34
CA LYS A 234 -20.08 1.21 5.89
C LYS A 234 -19.53 0.25 4.84
N GLU A 235 -20.23 0.12 3.72
CA GLU A 235 -19.84 -0.84 2.68
C GLU A 235 -18.50 -0.42 2.00
N TYR A 236 -18.29 0.90 1.84
CA TYR A 236 -17.01 1.40 1.35
C TYR A 236 -15.86 1.08 2.31
N ILE A 237 -16.05 1.26 3.63
CA ILE A 237 -15.01 0.97 4.64
C ILE A 237 -14.65 -0.51 4.63
N LYS A 238 -15.64 -1.40 4.57
CA LYS A 238 -15.40 -2.85 4.47
C LYS A 238 -14.58 -3.22 3.23
N GLU A 239 -14.95 -2.64 2.09
CA GLU A 239 -14.22 -2.87 0.83
C GLU A 239 -12.81 -2.25 0.92
N ALA A 240 -12.68 -1.00 1.39
CA ALA A 240 -11.43 -0.28 1.49
C ALA A 240 -10.37 -0.99 2.36
N THR A 241 -10.80 -1.69 3.41
CA THR A 241 -9.92 -2.41 4.32
C THR A 241 -9.76 -3.90 3.97
N SER A 242 -10.40 -4.37 2.90
CA SER A 242 -10.30 -5.75 2.41
C SER A 242 -9.08 -5.97 1.50
N LEU A 243 -8.82 -7.21 1.14
CA LEU A 243 -7.82 -7.56 0.12
C LEU A 243 -8.44 -7.40 -1.27
N LEU A 244 -8.05 -6.36 -2.00
CA LEU A 244 -8.51 -6.07 -3.36
C LEU A 244 -7.42 -6.28 -4.41
N THR A 245 -6.17 -6.01 -4.03
CA THR A 245 -5.00 -6.16 -4.91
C THR A 245 -3.94 -6.98 -4.21
N PRO A 246 -3.51 -8.12 -4.77
CA PRO A 246 -2.35 -8.84 -4.25
C PRO A 246 -1.07 -8.04 -4.47
N THR A 247 -0.14 -8.16 -3.54
CA THR A 247 1.15 -7.44 -3.55
C THR A 247 2.33 -8.40 -3.38
N PRO A 248 2.39 -9.53 -4.11
CA PRO A 248 3.23 -10.68 -3.79
C PRO A 248 4.74 -10.44 -3.90
N VAL A 249 5.13 -9.39 -4.62
CA VAL A 249 6.55 -9.05 -4.84
C VAL A 249 7.05 -7.91 -3.95
N GLN A 250 6.26 -7.48 -2.95
CA GLN A 250 6.74 -6.52 -1.96
C GLN A 250 7.78 -7.16 -1.03
N PRO A 251 8.78 -6.38 -0.56
CA PRO A 251 9.92 -6.92 0.20
C PRO A 251 9.56 -7.32 1.63
N SER A 252 8.58 -6.67 2.23
CA SER A 252 8.12 -6.98 3.59
C SER A 252 6.97 -7.99 3.55
N ILE A 253 6.94 -8.92 4.51
CA ILE A 253 5.85 -9.90 4.66
C ILE A 253 4.50 -9.20 4.85
N ASP A 254 4.48 -8.10 5.61
CA ASP A 254 3.25 -7.34 5.84
C ASP A 254 2.83 -6.57 4.58
N GLU A 255 3.77 -5.93 3.89
CA GLU A 255 3.45 -5.27 2.61
C GLU A 255 3.08 -6.27 1.50
N ALA A 256 3.53 -7.52 1.57
CA ALA A 256 3.16 -8.59 0.66
C ALA A 256 1.76 -9.20 0.95
N ALA A 257 1.10 -8.79 2.04
CA ALA A 257 -0.21 -9.32 2.42
C ALA A 257 -1.39 -8.71 1.62
N GLY A 258 -1.12 -7.71 0.78
CA GLY A 258 -2.09 -7.11 -0.12
C GLY A 258 -2.48 -5.68 0.19
N TYR A 259 -3.39 -5.14 -0.63
CA TYR A 259 -3.82 -3.76 -0.59
C TYR A 259 -5.32 -3.63 -0.85
N GLY A 260 -5.96 -2.66 -0.18
CA GLY A 260 -7.34 -2.25 -0.40
C GLY A 260 -7.43 -0.88 -1.06
N TYR A 261 -8.36 -0.01 -0.63
CA TYR A 261 -8.45 1.38 -1.10
C TYR A 261 -7.57 2.29 -0.24
N MET A 262 -6.28 2.35 -0.52
CA MET A 262 -5.26 3.11 0.23
C MET A 262 -5.11 2.65 1.69
N PHE A 263 -5.38 1.37 1.93
CA PHE A 263 -5.07 0.63 3.15
C PHE A 263 -4.24 -0.58 2.79
N TRP A 264 -3.14 -0.81 3.48
CA TRP A 264 -2.40 -2.05 3.36
C TRP A 264 -3.09 -3.15 4.16
N ARG A 265 -3.01 -4.37 3.65
CA ARG A 265 -3.26 -5.55 4.46
C ARG A 265 -2.00 -5.84 5.28
N THR A 266 -2.15 -6.59 6.35
CA THR A 266 -1.02 -7.04 7.16
C THR A 266 -1.23 -8.49 7.58
N ARG A 267 -0.20 -9.12 8.13
CA ARG A 267 -0.29 -10.50 8.67
C ARG A 267 -1.53 -10.66 9.55
N HIS A 268 -2.02 -11.89 9.64
CA HIS A 268 -3.13 -12.26 10.53
C HIS A 268 -4.46 -11.54 10.23
N GLU A 269 -4.68 -11.23 8.95
CA GLU A 269 -5.91 -10.62 8.44
C GLU A 269 -6.21 -9.21 9.00
N GLY A 270 -5.19 -8.54 9.50
CA GLY A 270 -5.29 -7.13 9.87
C GLY A 270 -5.26 -6.19 8.67
N PHE A 271 -5.45 -4.90 8.93
CA PHE A 271 -5.17 -3.83 7.99
C PHE A 271 -4.38 -2.70 8.69
N VAL A 272 -3.74 -1.86 7.91
CA VAL A 272 -2.92 -0.77 8.43
C VAL A 272 -2.98 0.48 7.55
N MET A 273 -3.17 1.64 8.17
CA MET A 273 -2.80 2.90 7.59
C MET A 273 -1.30 3.06 7.86
N TYR A 274 -0.50 2.99 6.79
CA TYR A 274 0.96 2.97 6.90
C TYR A 274 1.60 4.25 6.36
N GLY A 275 2.48 4.84 7.14
CA GLY A 275 3.34 5.96 6.78
C GLY A 275 4.83 5.65 6.95
N MET A 276 5.65 6.16 6.05
CA MET A 276 7.10 6.02 6.07
C MET A 276 7.67 6.34 7.46
N GLY A 277 8.67 5.58 7.90
CA GLY A 277 9.34 5.80 9.17
C GLY A 277 8.73 5.04 10.36
N GLY A 278 7.75 4.16 10.13
CA GLY A 278 7.12 3.40 11.22
C GLY A 278 5.87 4.06 11.80
N GLN A 279 5.20 4.91 11.00
CA GLN A 279 3.86 5.39 11.30
C GLN A 279 2.88 4.25 10.96
N LEU A 280 2.62 3.35 11.92
CA LEU A 280 1.78 2.17 11.74
C LEU A 280 0.51 2.30 12.57
N MET A 281 -0.64 2.29 11.93
CA MET A 281 -1.96 2.34 12.56
C MET A 281 -2.68 1.04 12.21
N MET A 282 -2.34 -0.02 12.93
CA MET A 282 -2.83 -1.38 12.68
C MET A 282 -4.13 -1.67 13.41
N HIS A 283 -5.02 -2.41 12.77
CA HIS A 283 -6.22 -2.96 13.39
C HIS A 283 -6.42 -4.43 13.01
N PHE A 284 -6.83 -5.23 13.98
CA PHE A 284 -7.12 -6.66 13.85
C PHE A 284 -8.59 -6.91 14.19
N PRO A 285 -9.48 -6.99 13.17
CA PRO A 285 -10.94 -7.02 13.38
C PRO A 285 -11.41 -8.22 14.21
N LYS A 286 -10.78 -9.40 14.05
CA LYS A 286 -11.20 -10.62 14.76
C LYS A 286 -11.08 -10.52 16.29
N ILE A 287 -10.20 -9.69 16.80
CA ILE A 287 -9.92 -9.55 18.23
C ILE A 287 -10.10 -8.12 18.73
N HIS A 288 -10.63 -7.23 17.88
CA HIS A 288 -10.85 -5.81 18.17
C HIS A 288 -9.62 -5.10 18.78
N LEU A 289 -8.44 -5.47 18.30
CA LEU A 289 -7.16 -4.95 18.76
C LEU A 289 -6.62 -3.93 17.77
N SER A 290 -6.17 -2.78 18.27
CA SER A 290 -5.43 -1.80 17.49
C SER A 290 -4.12 -1.45 18.17
N ILE A 291 -3.06 -1.29 17.38
CA ILE A 291 -1.82 -0.66 17.84
C ILE A 291 -1.42 0.45 16.85
N LEU A 292 -1.08 1.58 17.43
CA LEU A 292 -0.59 2.73 16.69
C LEU A 292 0.84 3.02 17.15
N THR A 293 1.75 3.22 16.20
CA THR A 293 3.13 3.65 16.50
C THR A 293 3.49 4.89 15.68
N ILE A 294 4.32 5.74 16.25
CA ILE A 294 5.03 6.81 15.56
C ILE A 294 6.52 6.63 15.87
N ALA A 295 7.35 6.60 14.83
CA ALA A 295 8.77 6.27 14.93
C ALA A 295 9.57 6.89 13.78
N ASP A 296 10.90 6.70 13.78
CA ASP A 296 11.75 6.95 12.63
C ASP A 296 12.61 5.72 12.31
N THR A 297 12.20 4.99 11.29
CA THR A 297 12.95 3.84 10.75
C THR A 297 13.72 4.19 9.47
N VAL A 298 13.73 5.46 9.05
CA VAL A 298 14.38 5.89 7.82
C VAL A 298 15.90 5.65 7.92
N GLY A 299 16.44 4.94 6.93
CA GLY A 299 17.87 4.58 6.92
C GLY A 299 18.27 3.42 7.84
N ILE A 300 17.33 2.83 8.58
CA ILE A 300 17.58 1.64 9.42
C ILE A 300 17.15 0.39 8.65
N PRO A 301 18.09 -0.48 8.23
CA PRO A 301 17.74 -1.71 7.51
C PRO A 301 16.73 -2.55 8.30
N TYR A 302 15.66 -2.96 7.64
CA TYR A 302 14.57 -3.75 8.24
C TYR A 302 13.87 -3.11 9.44
N GLY A 303 14.11 -1.81 9.75
CA GLY A 303 13.57 -1.15 10.92
C GLY A 303 12.05 -1.24 11.03
N LEU A 304 11.33 -1.14 9.94
CA LEU A 304 9.88 -1.35 9.88
C LEU A 304 9.49 -2.77 10.34
N ASN A 305 10.19 -3.79 9.83
CA ASN A 305 9.93 -5.19 10.18
C ASN A 305 10.16 -5.46 11.68
N VAL A 306 11.15 -4.79 12.29
CA VAL A 306 11.40 -4.90 13.73
C VAL A 306 10.19 -4.45 14.55
N ILE A 307 9.52 -3.35 14.16
CA ILE A 307 8.32 -2.86 14.87
C ILE A 307 7.18 -3.89 14.73
N TYR A 308 6.91 -4.38 13.50
CA TYR A 308 5.93 -5.42 13.26
C TYR A 308 6.22 -6.69 14.07
N ASP A 309 7.44 -7.22 13.96
CA ASP A 309 7.83 -8.45 14.62
C ASP A 309 7.81 -8.31 16.15
N SER A 310 8.20 -7.14 16.68
CA SER A 310 8.11 -6.89 18.12
C SER A 310 6.66 -6.95 18.62
N PHE A 311 5.72 -6.37 17.87
CA PHE A 311 4.30 -6.45 18.20
C PHE A 311 3.77 -7.89 18.11
N TYR A 312 4.06 -8.61 17.00
CA TYR A 312 3.55 -9.97 16.79
C TYR A 312 4.15 -11.02 17.72
N GLU A 313 5.34 -10.78 18.24
CA GLU A 313 5.97 -11.71 19.16
C GLU A 313 5.52 -11.50 20.61
N ASN A 314 5.35 -10.24 21.03
CA ASN A 314 5.16 -9.90 22.43
C ASN A 314 3.72 -9.56 22.81
N LEU A 315 3.04 -8.72 22.02
CA LEU A 315 1.72 -8.17 22.39
C LEU A 315 0.56 -8.94 21.74
N TYR A 316 0.67 -9.26 20.46
CA TYR A 316 -0.42 -9.85 19.69
C TYR A 316 -0.94 -11.18 20.28
N PRO A 317 -0.08 -12.17 20.62
CA PRO A 317 -0.55 -13.44 21.19
C PRO A 317 -1.16 -13.28 22.58
N LEU A 318 -0.57 -12.41 23.43
CA LEU A 318 -1.07 -12.14 24.78
C LEU A 318 -2.49 -11.58 24.76
N LEU A 319 -2.83 -10.78 23.74
CA LEU A 319 -4.12 -10.10 23.61
C LEU A 319 -5.16 -10.91 22.82
N GLY A 320 -4.89 -12.18 22.57
CA GLY A 320 -5.82 -13.11 21.93
C GLY A 320 -5.60 -13.28 20.42
N GLY A 321 -4.48 -12.78 19.89
CA GLY A 321 -4.14 -12.95 18.49
C GLY A 321 -3.66 -14.35 18.13
N GLU A 322 -4.21 -14.91 17.07
CA GLU A 322 -3.78 -16.20 16.51
C GLU A 322 -2.90 -15.98 15.28
N ARG A 323 -1.87 -16.80 15.13
CA ARG A 323 -1.00 -16.75 13.95
C ARG A 323 -1.73 -17.37 12.76
N ILE A 324 -2.06 -16.54 11.78
CA ILE A 324 -2.70 -16.95 10.53
C ILE A 324 -1.66 -16.81 9.42
N ALA A 325 -1.33 -17.92 8.76
CA ALA A 325 -0.48 -17.88 7.59
C ALA A 325 -1.24 -17.31 6.38
N TYR A 326 -0.61 -16.42 5.62
CA TYR A 326 -1.16 -16.01 4.33
C TYR A 326 -1.19 -17.22 3.40
N THR A 327 -2.35 -17.46 2.79
CA THR A 327 -2.53 -18.52 1.78
C THR A 327 -3.03 -17.84 0.51
N PRO A 328 -2.27 -17.92 -0.60
CA PRO A 328 -2.75 -17.43 -1.89
C PRO A 328 -4.12 -17.99 -2.24
N ALA A 329 -4.98 -17.17 -2.83
CA ALA A 329 -6.34 -17.60 -3.17
C ALA A 329 -6.36 -18.74 -4.21
N ASN A 330 -5.26 -18.95 -4.93
CA ASN A 330 -5.06 -20.01 -5.94
C ASN A 330 -6.17 -20.04 -7.00
N VAL A 331 -6.73 -18.87 -7.30
CA VAL A 331 -7.85 -18.67 -8.22
C VAL A 331 -7.37 -17.84 -9.40
N GLY A 332 -7.80 -18.21 -10.59
CA GLY A 332 -7.50 -17.52 -11.84
C GLY A 332 -6.80 -18.40 -12.86
N SER A 333 -6.56 -17.83 -14.01
CA SER A 333 -5.83 -18.45 -15.12
C SER A 333 -4.99 -17.39 -15.82
N PHE A 334 -3.96 -17.82 -16.51
CA PHE A 334 -3.18 -16.96 -17.38
C PHE A 334 -3.24 -17.46 -18.81
N LYS A 335 -3.04 -16.58 -19.77
CA LYS A 335 -3.07 -16.90 -21.20
C LYS A 335 -1.65 -17.14 -21.70
N CYS A 336 -1.38 -18.34 -22.18
CA CYS A 336 -0.13 -18.67 -22.86
C CYS A 336 -0.02 -17.96 -24.20
N GLY A 337 1.20 -17.59 -24.59
CA GLY A 337 1.48 -16.96 -25.89
C GLY A 337 2.77 -16.16 -25.89
N THR A 338 3.07 -15.55 -27.03
CA THR A 338 4.21 -14.64 -27.18
C THR A 338 3.69 -13.21 -27.23
N TYR A 339 4.14 -12.40 -26.29
CA TYR A 339 3.75 -11.00 -26.11
C TYR A 339 4.92 -10.09 -26.48
N TYR A 340 4.67 -9.08 -27.33
CA TYR A 340 5.66 -8.14 -27.82
C TYR A 340 5.59 -6.82 -27.07
N PHE A 341 6.76 -6.24 -26.77
CA PHE A 341 6.93 -5.06 -25.95
C PHE A 341 7.64 -3.95 -26.75
N ASN A 342 7.14 -2.74 -26.66
CA ASN A 342 7.74 -1.60 -27.38
C ASN A 342 8.78 -0.84 -26.54
N ASP A 343 8.53 -0.73 -25.24
CA ASP A 343 9.29 0.16 -24.33
C ASP A 343 10.05 -0.62 -23.24
N ALA A 344 10.50 -1.85 -23.53
CA ALA A 344 11.29 -2.69 -22.63
C ALA A 344 12.68 -2.99 -23.22
N GLU A 345 13.60 -3.49 -22.39
CA GLU A 345 14.92 -4.00 -22.82
C GLU A 345 14.81 -5.30 -23.63
N PHE A 346 13.71 -6.01 -23.47
CA PHE A 346 13.38 -7.22 -24.23
C PHE A 346 12.35 -6.92 -25.33
N GLU A 347 12.40 -7.69 -26.43
CA GLU A 347 11.47 -7.57 -27.56
C GLU A 347 10.17 -8.32 -27.26
N SER A 348 10.27 -9.51 -26.69
CA SER A 348 9.11 -10.34 -26.42
C SER A 348 9.30 -11.20 -25.17
N ILE A 349 8.16 -11.64 -24.64
CA ILE A 349 8.06 -12.67 -23.61
C ILE A 349 7.15 -13.77 -24.13
N THR A 350 7.64 -15.02 -24.08
CA THR A 350 6.82 -16.20 -24.32
C THR A 350 6.46 -16.82 -22.98
N LEU A 351 5.17 -16.86 -22.67
CA LEU A 351 4.61 -17.52 -21.50
C LEU A 351 3.95 -18.83 -21.90
N THR A 352 4.37 -19.91 -21.27
CA THR A 352 3.75 -21.23 -21.38
C THR A 352 3.22 -21.66 -20.01
N ASP A 353 2.67 -22.86 -19.89
CA ASP A 353 2.20 -23.43 -18.63
C ASP A 353 3.32 -23.82 -17.64
N CYS A 354 4.58 -23.80 -18.10
CA CYS A 354 5.74 -24.19 -17.28
C CYS A 354 6.99 -23.31 -17.46
N LYS A 355 6.93 -22.27 -18.31
CA LYS A 355 8.11 -21.47 -18.61
C LYS A 355 7.77 -20.03 -18.98
N LEU A 356 8.58 -19.10 -18.49
CA LEU A 356 8.62 -17.69 -18.86
C LEU A 356 9.94 -17.41 -19.56
N SER A 357 9.89 -17.08 -20.85
CA SER A 357 11.07 -16.85 -21.69
C SER A 357 11.14 -15.40 -22.16
N PHE A 358 12.23 -14.73 -21.87
CA PHE A 358 12.53 -13.35 -22.31
C PHE A 358 13.42 -13.39 -23.54
N ALA A 359 13.00 -12.79 -24.64
CA ALA A 359 13.83 -12.54 -25.82
C ALA A 359 14.32 -11.09 -25.81
N PHE A 360 15.62 -10.89 -25.58
CA PHE A 360 16.24 -9.57 -25.52
C PHE A 360 16.61 -9.04 -26.90
N LYS A 361 16.71 -7.72 -27.03
CA LYS A 361 17.09 -7.01 -28.28
C LYS A 361 18.46 -7.41 -28.82
N ASP A 362 19.37 -7.89 -27.95
CA ASP A 362 20.69 -8.43 -28.32
C ASP A 362 20.65 -9.90 -28.75
N LYS A 363 19.47 -10.45 -28.98
CA LYS A 363 19.19 -11.86 -29.36
C LYS A 363 19.48 -12.90 -28.28
N LYS A 364 19.74 -12.51 -27.05
CA LYS A 364 19.78 -13.44 -25.93
C LYS A 364 18.39 -13.86 -25.53
N THR A 365 18.27 -15.10 -25.05
CA THR A 365 17.05 -15.60 -24.44
C THR A 365 17.35 -16.02 -23.00
N VAL A 366 16.48 -15.64 -22.08
CA VAL A 366 16.57 -16.03 -20.68
C VAL A 366 15.29 -16.69 -20.25
N ASP A 367 15.41 -17.91 -19.73
CA ASP A 367 14.31 -18.75 -19.35
C ASP A 367 14.19 -18.87 -17.82
N PHE A 368 12.95 -18.80 -17.33
CA PHE A 368 12.57 -19.13 -15.97
C PHE A 368 11.55 -20.27 -16.03
N GLU A 369 11.99 -21.46 -15.64
CA GLU A 369 11.09 -22.60 -15.51
C GLU A 369 10.29 -22.51 -14.23
N PHE A 370 9.02 -22.91 -14.27
CA PHE A 370 8.16 -22.97 -13.10
C PHE A 370 7.17 -24.13 -13.18
N LYS A 371 6.59 -24.51 -12.05
CA LYS A 371 5.50 -25.46 -11.96
C LYS A 371 4.54 -25.03 -10.87
N LEU A 372 3.30 -24.71 -11.27
CA LEU A 372 2.30 -24.17 -10.34
C LEU A 372 2.16 -25.01 -9.08
N ASN A 373 2.19 -24.34 -7.93
CA ASN A 373 2.07 -24.92 -6.59
C ASN A 373 3.15 -25.95 -6.24
N GLN A 374 4.29 -25.88 -6.93
CA GLN A 374 5.44 -26.74 -6.67
C GLN A 374 6.73 -25.95 -6.71
N LYS A 375 7.63 -26.28 -5.80
CA LYS A 375 8.99 -25.78 -5.81
C LYS A 375 9.86 -26.63 -6.69
N ILE A 376 10.53 -26.03 -7.66
CA ILE A 376 11.40 -26.73 -8.60
C ILE A 376 12.83 -26.19 -8.55
N LYS A 377 13.78 -26.99 -9.05
CA LYS A 377 15.15 -26.56 -9.29
C LYS A 377 15.43 -26.59 -10.78
N SER A 378 16.08 -25.54 -11.27
CA SER A 378 16.54 -25.43 -12.65
C SER A 378 17.91 -24.73 -12.69
N THR A 379 18.43 -24.43 -13.85
CA THR A 379 19.69 -23.73 -14.04
C THR A 379 19.43 -22.35 -14.62
N PHE A 380 20.00 -21.31 -14.01
CA PHE A 380 19.92 -19.95 -14.53
C PHE A 380 20.79 -19.83 -15.79
N SER A 381 20.18 -19.57 -16.93
CA SER A 381 20.84 -19.65 -18.24
C SER A 381 21.96 -18.61 -18.45
N ILE A 382 21.99 -17.52 -17.67
CA ILE A 382 23.01 -16.48 -17.78
C ILE A 382 24.32 -16.90 -17.10
N THR A 383 24.24 -17.43 -15.88
CA THR A 383 25.43 -17.68 -15.03
C THR A 383 25.72 -19.18 -14.85
N GLY A 384 24.79 -20.06 -15.17
CA GLY A 384 24.89 -21.47 -14.87
C GLY A 384 24.60 -21.86 -13.42
N GLU A 385 24.23 -20.90 -12.57
CA GLU A 385 23.90 -21.12 -11.17
C GLU A 385 22.53 -21.82 -11.01
N MET A 386 22.33 -22.43 -9.85
CA MET A 386 21.07 -23.08 -9.53
C MET A 386 19.97 -22.07 -9.21
N LEU A 387 18.83 -22.20 -9.89
CA LEU A 387 17.58 -21.53 -9.56
C LEU A 387 16.69 -22.45 -8.73
N PHE A 388 16.14 -21.88 -7.67
CA PHE A 388 15.06 -22.46 -6.89
C PHE A 388 13.81 -21.62 -7.10
N THR A 389 12.80 -22.17 -7.80
CA THR A 389 11.62 -21.42 -8.21
C THR A 389 10.38 -21.93 -7.49
N ASP A 390 9.63 -21.04 -6.88
CA ASP A 390 8.29 -21.23 -6.34
C ASP A 390 7.28 -20.46 -7.19
N SER A 391 6.11 -21.03 -7.47
CA SER A 391 5.09 -20.36 -8.26
C SER A 391 3.69 -20.76 -7.86
N PHE A 392 2.78 -19.80 -7.93
CA PHE A 392 1.38 -19.98 -7.57
C PHE A 392 0.49 -18.95 -8.28
N MET A 393 -0.82 -19.23 -8.29
CA MET A 393 -1.83 -18.23 -8.66
C MET A 393 -2.32 -17.51 -7.42
N ASP A 394 -2.61 -16.21 -7.53
CA ASP A 394 -3.25 -15.44 -6.48
C ASP A 394 -4.16 -14.37 -7.08
N MET A 395 -5.48 -14.51 -6.91
CA MET A 395 -6.49 -13.57 -7.41
C MET A 395 -6.32 -13.20 -8.91
N GLY A 396 -5.97 -14.16 -9.75
CA GLY A 396 -5.73 -13.94 -11.18
C GLY A 396 -4.30 -13.55 -11.56
N HIS A 397 -3.41 -13.38 -10.59
CA HIS A 397 -1.99 -13.12 -10.79
C HIS A 397 -1.20 -14.43 -10.82
N LEU A 398 -0.37 -14.63 -11.84
CA LEU A 398 0.67 -15.65 -11.83
C LEU A 398 1.91 -15.08 -11.15
N VAL A 399 2.26 -15.64 -10.01
CA VAL A 399 3.43 -15.24 -9.22
C VAL A 399 4.54 -16.27 -9.43
N ILE A 400 5.73 -15.81 -9.82
CA ILE A 400 6.93 -16.64 -9.96
C ILE A 400 8.03 -16.01 -9.13
N LYS A 401 8.56 -16.75 -8.14
CA LYS A 401 9.64 -16.31 -7.26
C LYS A 401 10.85 -17.23 -7.47
N SER A 402 11.87 -16.73 -8.17
CA SER A 402 13.09 -17.46 -8.45
C SER A 402 14.24 -16.94 -7.61
N TYR A 403 14.91 -17.84 -6.92
CA TYR A 403 16.07 -17.57 -6.05
C TYR A 403 17.31 -18.22 -6.64
N ILE A 404 18.38 -17.44 -6.78
CA ILE A 404 19.72 -17.95 -7.07
C ILE A 404 20.32 -18.36 -5.75
N THR A 405 20.80 -19.62 -5.63
CA THR A 405 21.18 -20.21 -4.34
C THR A 405 22.65 -20.57 -4.23
N ASP A 406 23.42 -20.44 -5.30
CA ASP A 406 24.84 -20.82 -5.33
C ASP A 406 25.75 -19.69 -4.80
N TYR A 407 26.84 -19.38 -5.50
CA TYR A 407 27.94 -18.55 -5.02
C TYR A 407 27.57 -17.14 -4.58
N ASP A 408 26.60 -16.53 -5.25
CA ASP A 408 26.17 -15.17 -4.97
C ASP A 408 24.62 -15.10 -4.92
N PRO A 409 24.03 -15.22 -3.73
CA PRO A 409 22.57 -15.29 -3.60
C PRO A 409 21.86 -14.07 -4.18
N GLY A 410 20.73 -14.30 -4.86
CA GLY A 410 19.90 -13.28 -5.43
C GLY A 410 18.50 -13.79 -5.70
N HIS A 411 17.63 -12.89 -6.16
CA HIS A 411 16.27 -13.28 -6.54
C HIS A 411 15.76 -12.46 -7.72
N VAL A 412 14.82 -13.06 -8.43
CA VAL A 412 13.94 -12.40 -9.40
C VAL A 412 12.52 -12.84 -9.14
N PHE A 413 11.62 -11.87 -8.93
CA PHE A 413 10.21 -12.12 -8.72
C PHE A 413 9.41 -11.52 -9.85
N PHE A 414 8.38 -12.22 -10.27
CA PHE A 414 7.45 -11.82 -11.31
C PHE A 414 6.03 -11.87 -10.76
N ASP A 415 5.28 -10.82 -11.01
CA ASP A 415 3.83 -10.74 -10.83
C ASP A 415 3.22 -10.46 -12.20
N ILE A 416 2.46 -11.42 -12.74
CA ILE A 416 2.00 -11.45 -14.12
C ILE A 416 0.48 -11.51 -14.16
N VAL A 417 -0.11 -10.60 -14.91
CA VAL A 417 -1.55 -10.57 -15.18
C VAL A 417 -1.78 -10.59 -16.70
N THR A 418 -2.62 -11.50 -17.15
CA THR A 418 -3.05 -11.53 -18.56
C THR A 418 -4.53 -11.16 -18.67
N VAL A 419 -4.83 -10.12 -19.46
CA VAL A 419 -6.20 -9.66 -19.71
C VAL A 419 -6.38 -9.45 -21.22
N ASP A 420 -7.39 -10.08 -21.81
CA ASP A 420 -7.63 -10.06 -23.25
C ASP A 420 -6.41 -10.54 -24.05
N ASN A 421 -5.81 -9.61 -24.81
CA ASN A 421 -4.59 -9.84 -25.60
C ASN A 421 -3.38 -9.10 -24.99
N THR A 422 -3.41 -8.76 -23.73
CA THR A 422 -2.30 -8.10 -23.04
C THR A 422 -1.73 -8.97 -21.93
N LEU A 423 -0.42 -8.87 -21.73
CA LEU A 423 0.29 -9.37 -20.56
C LEU A 423 0.95 -8.17 -19.88
N THR A 424 0.58 -7.90 -18.64
CA THR A 424 1.30 -6.95 -17.78
C THR A 424 2.11 -7.72 -16.76
N LEU A 425 3.39 -7.39 -16.65
CA LEU A 425 4.23 -7.98 -15.61
C LEU A 425 4.93 -6.91 -14.81
N ARG A 426 4.99 -7.11 -13.50
CA ARG A 426 5.87 -6.43 -12.57
C ARG A 426 7.03 -7.33 -12.24
N MET A 427 8.23 -6.77 -12.29
CA MET A 427 9.48 -7.45 -12.00
C MET A 427 10.18 -6.78 -10.84
N GLU A 428 10.72 -7.58 -9.93
CA GLU A 428 11.55 -7.15 -8.80
C GLU A 428 12.77 -8.06 -8.71
N SER A 429 13.96 -7.50 -8.62
CA SER A 429 15.20 -8.28 -8.51
C SER A 429 16.20 -7.66 -7.57
N THR A 430 17.12 -8.48 -7.07
CA THR A 430 18.32 -7.96 -6.36
C THR A 430 19.24 -7.21 -7.32
N SER A 431 19.97 -6.23 -6.77
CA SER A 431 20.91 -5.37 -7.52
C SER A 431 22.18 -6.13 -7.95
N LYS A 432 22.01 -7.16 -8.79
CA LYS A 432 23.11 -7.89 -9.45
C LYS A 432 23.18 -7.48 -10.91
N PRO A 433 24.40 -7.37 -11.50
CA PRO A 433 24.54 -7.02 -12.93
C PRO A 433 23.73 -7.91 -13.87
N GLU A 434 23.67 -9.22 -13.60
CA GLU A 434 22.98 -10.21 -14.41
C GLU A 434 21.47 -10.13 -14.30
N LEU A 435 20.95 -9.47 -13.22
CA LEU A 435 19.53 -9.35 -12.91
C LEU A 435 18.96 -7.95 -13.15
N CYS A 436 19.80 -6.97 -13.48
CA CYS A 436 19.39 -5.56 -13.59
C CYS A 436 18.29 -5.31 -14.64
N TYR A 437 18.10 -6.22 -15.60
CA TYR A 437 17.06 -6.14 -16.63
C TYR A 437 15.68 -6.56 -16.13
N PHE A 438 15.61 -7.26 -14.98
CA PHE A 438 14.36 -7.81 -14.44
C PHE A 438 13.78 -6.88 -13.38
N THR A 439 13.51 -5.64 -13.77
CA THR A 439 12.91 -4.63 -12.92
C THR A 439 11.86 -3.81 -13.68
N GLY A 440 10.93 -3.19 -12.93
CA GLY A 440 9.92 -2.33 -13.51
C GLY A 440 8.59 -3.02 -13.82
N ILE A 441 7.73 -2.30 -14.52
CA ILE A 441 6.40 -2.77 -14.94
C ILE A 441 6.21 -2.48 -16.41
N HIS A 442 5.82 -3.51 -17.17
CA HIS A 442 5.68 -3.46 -18.62
C HIS A 442 4.41 -4.16 -19.08
N THR A 443 3.82 -3.70 -20.18
CA THR A 443 2.69 -4.36 -20.84
C THR A 443 3.06 -4.72 -22.28
N GLY A 444 2.91 -5.99 -22.63
CA GLY A 444 3.06 -6.53 -23.98
C GLY A 444 1.73 -6.93 -24.59
N ILE A 445 1.71 -7.03 -25.91
CA ILE A 445 0.54 -7.39 -26.73
C ILE A 445 0.77 -8.75 -27.36
N LEU A 446 -0.20 -9.65 -27.23
CA LEU A 446 -0.24 -10.96 -27.90
C LEU A 446 -0.48 -10.75 -29.39
N THR A 447 0.36 -11.37 -30.23
CA THR A 447 0.22 -11.36 -31.69
C THR A 447 -0.22 -12.74 -32.22
#